data_d1f274010b9b23ada3082f3275303cc6
#
_entry.id   d1f274010b9b23ada3082f3275303cc6
#
_cell.length_a   1.000
_cell.length_b   1.000
_cell.length_c   1.000
_cell.angle_alpha   90.00
_cell.angle_beta   90.00
_cell.angle_gamma   90.00
#
_symmetry.space_group_name_H-M   'P 1'
#
loop_
_entity.id
_entity.type
_entity.pdbx_description
1 polymer ?
#
loop_
_entity_poly.entity_id
_entity_poly.type
_entity_poly.pdbx_seq_one_letter_code
_entity_poly.pdbx_strand_id
1 'polypeptide(L)'
;DITGKSARKLLQRIIDDDIPDSDEVSKLVHGRMRPKLDQIVASIEGITTPLQRKLLAQIIDHIDDLNRRIGELDKLVQEYMAEYEAAIEAIDEIPGIARRSAEVILAEIGLDMGRFPSAAHLCSWAGVCPGNYQSAGRRKHGKTTKGNKALKTILTQCAKSAKTVKSSYFFAQYQRISARRGKNRATLAVAHSMLIAIYHILKNKTAFHDLGSDYYDSFNRDRKINSYLKRLKALGWEPDAIPSSA
;
A
#
# COMPACT_ATOMS: atom_id res chain seq x y z
N ASP A 1 -13.18 10.48 11.32
CA ASP A 1 -12.74 9.41 12.21
C ASP A 1 -13.20 9.69 13.63
N ILE A 2 -14.14 8.90 14.13
CA ILE A 2 -14.75 9.01 15.47
C ILE A 2 -13.77 8.62 16.60
N THR A 3 -12.72 7.91 16.29
CA THR A 3 -11.69 7.47 17.25
C THR A 3 -10.50 8.42 17.35
N GLY A 4 -10.48 9.47 16.54
CA GLY A 4 -9.42 10.49 16.56
C GLY A 4 -9.40 11.29 17.87
N LYS A 5 -8.24 11.86 18.21
CA LYS A 5 -8.02 12.58 19.50
C LYS A 5 -9.09 13.62 19.84
N SER A 6 -9.51 14.44 18.86
CA SER A 6 -10.54 15.46 19.09
C SER A 6 -11.92 14.84 19.28
N ALA A 7 -12.30 13.86 18.47
CA ALA A 7 -13.58 13.17 18.61
C ALA A 7 -13.69 12.42 19.94
N ARG A 8 -12.60 11.76 20.37
CA ARG A 8 -12.54 11.09 21.69
C ARG A 8 -12.80 12.05 22.84
N LYS A 9 -12.19 13.24 22.82
CA LYS A 9 -12.42 14.25 23.87
C LYS A 9 -13.87 14.72 23.88
N LEU A 10 -14.48 14.93 22.72
CA LEU A 10 -15.89 15.30 22.63
C LEU A 10 -16.82 14.17 23.12
N LEU A 11 -16.53 12.93 22.76
CA LEU A 11 -17.30 11.77 23.22
C LEU A 11 -17.21 11.60 24.74
N GLN A 12 -16.04 11.84 25.35
CA GLN A 12 -15.88 11.78 26.80
C GLN A 12 -16.76 12.83 27.50
N ARG A 13 -16.79 14.07 26.98
CA ARG A 13 -17.67 15.14 27.54
C ARG A 13 -19.14 14.75 27.45
N ILE A 14 -19.56 14.10 26.34
CA ILE A 14 -20.94 13.60 26.20
C ILE A 14 -21.26 12.50 27.22
N ILE A 15 -20.30 11.60 27.48
CA ILE A 15 -20.43 10.51 28.48
C ILE A 15 -20.59 11.12 29.88
N ASP A 16 -19.83 12.15 30.19
CA ASP A 16 -19.81 12.84 31.49
C ASP A 16 -21.01 13.80 31.68
N ASP A 17 -21.94 13.85 30.73
CA ASP A 17 -23.11 14.74 30.69
C ASP A 17 -22.71 16.24 30.67
N ASP A 18 -21.54 16.51 30.12
CA ASP A 18 -20.93 17.83 30.04
C ASP A 18 -20.79 18.22 28.58
N ILE A 19 -21.88 18.72 27.97
CA ILE A 19 -21.90 19.07 26.55
C ILE A 19 -21.14 20.40 26.35
N PRO A 20 -20.01 20.43 25.64
CA PRO A 20 -19.20 21.63 25.47
C PRO A 20 -19.91 22.64 24.56
N ASP A 21 -19.75 23.93 24.91
CA ASP A 21 -20.21 25.04 24.07
C ASP A 21 -19.32 25.19 22.80
N SER A 22 -19.73 26.09 21.89
CA SER A 22 -19.02 26.34 20.64
C SER A 22 -17.55 26.77 20.84
N ASP A 23 -17.25 27.55 21.87
CA ASP A 23 -15.90 28.03 22.17
C ASP A 23 -15.02 26.89 22.71
N GLU A 24 -15.57 26.03 23.55
CA GLU A 24 -14.89 24.84 24.05
C GLU A 24 -14.65 23.83 22.95
N VAL A 25 -15.63 23.58 22.07
CA VAL A 25 -15.47 22.72 20.88
C VAL A 25 -14.35 23.26 20.00
N SER A 26 -14.26 24.57 19.78
CA SER A 26 -13.21 25.18 18.97
C SER A 26 -11.80 24.93 19.51
N LYS A 27 -11.64 24.83 20.86
CA LYS A 27 -10.36 24.50 21.51
C LYS A 27 -10.00 23.03 21.42
N LEU A 28 -11.00 22.14 21.36
CA LEU A 28 -10.81 20.68 21.26
C LEU A 28 -10.55 20.20 19.84
N VAL A 29 -11.00 20.98 18.84
CA VAL A 29 -10.94 20.59 17.42
C VAL A 29 -9.70 21.18 16.77
N HIS A 30 -8.89 20.32 16.13
CA HIS A 30 -7.63 20.71 15.49
C HIS A 30 -7.55 20.31 14.02
N GLY A 31 -6.67 21.00 13.28
CA GLY A 31 -6.29 20.67 11.91
C GLY A 31 -7.45 20.61 10.93
N ARG A 32 -7.62 19.48 10.25
CA ARG A 32 -8.61 19.29 9.19
C ARG A 32 -10.08 19.34 9.65
N MET A 33 -10.34 19.29 10.95
CA MET A 33 -11.69 19.36 11.51
C MET A 33 -12.15 20.81 11.70
N ARG A 34 -11.25 21.79 11.84
CA ARG A 34 -11.59 23.21 12.04
C ARG A 34 -12.58 23.78 11.01
N PRO A 35 -12.44 23.52 9.70
CA PRO A 35 -13.41 24.04 8.72
C PRO A 35 -14.83 23.45 8.86
N LYS A 36 -15.01 22.43 9.69
CA LYS A 36 -16.29 21.77 9.96
C LYS A 36 -16.83 22.05 11.36
N LEU A 37 -16.32 23.10 12.03
CA LEU A 37 -16.65 23.41 13.42
C LEU A 37 -18.16 23.50 13.63
N ASP A 38 -18.87 24.29 12.80
CA ASP A 38 -20.31 24.49 12.92
C ASP A 38 -21.09 23.16 12.77
N GLN A 39 -20.64 22.28 11.88
CA GLN A 39 -21.25 20.95 11.70
C GLN A 39 -20.99 20.06 12.93
N ILE A 40 -19.83 20.18 13.56
CA ILE A 40 -19.48 19.41 14.76
C ILE A 40 -20.32 19.91 15.94
N VAL A 41 -20.44 21.23 16.14
CA VAL A 41 -21.29 21.82 17.17
C VAL A 41 -22.73 21.35 16.99
N ALA A 42 -23.30 21.49 15.80
CA ALA A 42 -24.65 21.01 15.50
C ALA A 42 -24.83 19.50 15.72
N SER A 43 -23.78 18.70 15.52
CA SER A 43 -23.85 17.24 15.71
C SER A 43 -23.86 16.78 17.17
N ILE A 44 -23.38 17.62 18.08
CA ILE A 44 -23.41 17.35 19.55
C ILE A 44 -24.56 18.05 20.26
N GLU A 45 -25.27 18.94 19.56
CA GLU A 45 -26.54 19.49 20.06
C GLU A 45 -27.59 18.37 20.09
N GLY A 46 -27.96 17.96 21.27
CA GLY A 46 -28.98 16.94 21.44
C GLY A 46 -29.06 16.43 22.86
N ILE A 47 -30.13 15.71 23.17
CA ILE A 47 -30.33 15.12 24.49
C ILE A 47 -29.88 13.66 24.41
N THR A 48 -28.84 13.30 25.17
CA THR A 48 -28.45 11.92 25.38
C THR A 48 -29.06 11.39 26.69
N THR A 49 -29.71 10.24 26.59
CA THR A 49 -30.24 9.58 27.78
C THR A 49 -29.12 8.94 28.61
N PRO A 50 -29.30 8.78 29.94
CA PRO A 50 -28.32 8.10 30.78
C PRO A 50 -27.95 6.68 30.27
N LEU A 51 -28.91 5.97 29.65
CA LEU A 51 -28.64 4.66 29.05
C LEU A 51 -27.71 4.77 27.86
N GLN A 52 -27.94 5.76 26.97
CA GLN A 52 -27.08 5.96 25.79
C GLN A 52 -25.66 6.34 26.20
N ARG A 53 -25.47 7.18 27.23
CA ARG A 53 -24.16 7.52 27.77
C ARG A 53 -23.42 6.31 28.33
N LYS A 54 -24.15 5.45 29.11
CA LYS A 54 -23.58 4.19 29.62
C LYS A 54 -23.16 3.25 28.48
N LEU A 55 -23.99 3.10 27.45
CA LEU A 55 -23.63 2.27 26.28
C LEU A 55 -22.44 2.83 25.53
N LEU A 56 -22.38 4.15 25.34
CA LEU A 56 -21.25 4.81 24.70
C LEU A 56 -19.95 4.61 25.48
N ALA A 57 -19.99 4.76 26.80
CA ALA A 57 -18.85 4.48 27.67
C ALA A 57 -18.34 3.04 27.50
N GLN A 58 -19.24 2.06 27.58
CA GLN A 58 -18.88 0.65 27.41
C GLN A 58 -18.27 0.34 26.02
N ILE A 59 -18.78 0.99 24.95
CA ILE A 59 -18.22 0.82 23.61
C ILE A 59 -16.79 1.40 23.55
N ILE A 60 -16.57 2.57 24.14
CA ILE A 60 -15.26 3.20 24.18
C ILE A 60 -14.27 2.39 25.00
N ASP A 61 -14.66 1.92 26.17
CA ASP A 61 -13.83 1.04 27.02
C ASP A 61 -13.47 -0.25 26.30
N HIS A 62 -14.42 -0.84 25.56
CA HIS A 62 -14.14 -2.03 24.76
C HIS A 62 -13.15 -1.78 23.64
N ILE A 63 -13.28 -0.62 22.94
CA ILE A 63 -12.29 -0.22 21.92
C ILE A 63 -10.90 -0.04 22.54
N ASP A 64 -10.81 0.53 23.73
CA ASP A 64 -9.53 0.73 24.44
C ASP A 64 -8.92 -0.59 24.90
N ASP A 65 -9.71 -1.52 25.42
CA ASP A 65 -9.25 -2.88 25.74
C ASP A 65 -8.74 -3.63 24.51
N LEU A 66 -9.45 -3.54 23.38
CA LEU A 66 -8.97 -4.14 22.12
C LEU A 66 -7.66 -3.51 21.66
N ASN A 67 -7.52 -2.20 21.73
CA ASN A 67 -6.28 -1.52 21.35
C ASN A 67 -5.10 -1.92 22.26
N ARG A 68 -5.34 -2.05 23.57
CA ARG A 68 -4.36 -2.54 24.52
C ARG A 68 -3.89 -3.96 24.16
N ARG A 69 -4.84 -4.88 23.94
CA ARG A 69 -4.54 -6.27 23.53
C ARG A 69 -3.78 -6.35 22.20
N ILE A 70 -4.14 -5.51 21.22
CA ILE A 70 -3.39 -5.40 19.97
C ILE A 70 -1.94 -4.99 20.26
N GLY A 71 -1.73 -3.99 21.14
CA GLY A 71 -0.38 -3.55 21.51
C GLY A 71 0.44 -4.62 22.24
N GLU A 72 -0.21 -5.46 23.06
CA GLU A 72 0.45 -6.60 23.72
C GLU A 72 0.84 -7.68 22.69
N LEU A 73 -0.05 -8.00 21.75
CA LEU A 73 0.26 -8.94 20.67
C LEU A 73 1.35 -8.42 19.73
N ASP A 74 1.37 -7.13 19.45
CA ASP A 74 2.42 -6.53 18.63
C ASP A 74 3.80 -6.65 19.29
N LYS A 75 3.89 -6.51 20.63
CA LYS A 75 5.14 -6.75 21.37
C LYS A 75 5.58 -8.21 21.29
N LEU A 76 4.65 -9.15 21.49
CA LEU A 76 4.95 -10.58 21.34
C LEU A 76 5.44 -10.92 19.92
N VAL A 77 4.81 -10.37 18.90
CA VAL A 77 5.27 -10.56 17.51
C VAL A 77 6.68 -10.00 17.33
N GLN A 78 6.98 -8.82 17.88
CA GLN A 78 8.34 -8.25 17.83
C GLN A 78 9.37 -9.15 18.49
N GLU A 79 9.06 -9.72 19.66
CA GLU A 79 9.96 -10.65 20.37
C GLU A 79 10.21 -11.92 19.54
N TYR A 80 9.17 -12.54 18.99
CA TYR A 80 9.29 -13.74 18.15
C TYR A 80 10.00 -13.48 16.81
N MET A 81 9.86 -12.26 16.28
CA MET A 81 10.46 -11.88 15.00
C MET A 81 11.86 -11.26 15.14
N ALA A 82 12.42 -11.20 16.36
CA ALA A 82 13.73 -10.57 16.59
C ALA A 82 14.87 -11.19 15.77
N GLU A 83 14.86 -12.51 15.58
CA GLU A 83 15.84 -13.21 14.73
C GLU A 83 15.72 -12.85 13.23
N TYR A 84 14.60 -12.29 12.81
CA TYR A 84 14.29 -11.90 11.43
C TYR A 84 14.52 -10.42 11.18
N GLU A 85 14.97 -9.64 12.17
CA GLU A 85 15.02 -8.17 12.12
C GLU A 85 15.76 -7.65 10.89
N ALA A 86 16.94 -8.17 10.59
CA ALA A 86 17.72 -7.76 9.41
C ALA A 86 16.96 -8.00 8.08
N ALA A 87 16.16 -9.06 8.02
CA ALA A 87 15.35 -9.35 6.84
C ALA A 87 14.10 -8.47 6.78
N ILE A 88 13.51 -8.15 7.93
CA ILE A 88 12.38 -7.22 8.03
C ILE A 88 12.81 -5.83 7.55
N GLU A 89 13.93 -5.31 8.04
CA GLU A 89 14.49 -4.03 7.64
C GLU A 89 14.77 -3.98 6.13
N ALA A 90 15.43 -5.02 5.59
CA ALA A 90 15.73 -5.10 4.16
C ALA A 90 14.47 -5.12 3.27
N ILE A 91 13.37 -5.71 3.74
CA ILE A 91 12.10 -5.77 3.00
C ILE A 91 11.29 -4.47 3.18
N ASP A 92 11.37 -3.82 4.36
CA ASP A 92 10.70 -2.55 4.66
C ASP A 92 11.22 -1.39 3.77
N GLU A 93 12.47 -1.46 3.28
CA GLU A 93 13.01 -0.52 2.30
C GLU A 93 12.24 -0.51 0.97
N ILE A 94 11.48 -1.56 0.68
CA ILE A 94 10.72 -1.65 -0.58
C ILE A 94 9.52 -0.69 -0.53
N PRO A 95 9.39 0.26 -1.47
CA PRO A 95 8.28 1.20 -1.50
C PRO A 95 6.92 0.51 -1.42
N GLY A 96 6.14 0.87 -0.39
CA GLY A 96 4.81 0.33 -0.15
C GLY A 96 4.74 -0.90 0.74
N ILE A 97 5.86 -1.41 1.20
CA ILE A 97 5.93 -2.39 2.29
C ILE A 97 6.27 -1.61 3.57
N ALA A 98 5.60 -1.90 4.64
CA ALA A 98 5.93 -1.42 5.97
C ALA A 98 6.21 -2.63 6.88
N ARG A 99 6.89 -2.40 8.00
CA ARG A 99 7.32 -3.43 8.96
C ARG A 99 6.29 -4.55 9.16
N ARG A 100 5.03 -4.20 9.46
CA ARG A 100 3.96 -5.21 9.66
C ARG A 100 3.73 -6.09 8.44
N SER A 101 3.83 -5.51 7.25
CA SER A 101 3.70 -6.27 6.00
C SER A 101 4.90 -7.17 5.76
N ALA A 102 6.11 -6.72 6.09
CA ALA A 102 7.32 -7.52 6.01
C ALA A 102 7.26 -8.72 6.97
N GLU A 103 6.81 -8.51 8.21
CA GLU A 103 6.59 -9.58 9.20
C GLU A 103 5.63 -10.65 8.67
N VAL A 104 4.46 -10.25 8.12
CA VAL A 104 3.49 -11.18 7.54
C VAL A 104 4.07 -11.93 6.33
N ILE A 105 4.81 -11.24 5.47
CA ILE A 105 5.44 -11.87 4.31
C ILE A 105 6.46 -12.92 4.78
N LEU A 106 7.34 -12.58 5.73
CA LEU A 106 8.35 -13.51 6.25
C LEU A 106 7.73 -14.69 7.01
N ALA A 107 6.64 -14.48 7.74
CA ALA A 107 5.90 -15.56 8.39
C ALA A 107 5.37 -16.59 7.39
N GLU A 108 5.02 -16.16 6.17
CA GLU A 108 4.51 -17.06 5.13
C GLU A 108 5.61 -17.75 4.31
N ILE A 109 6.71 -17.04 3.99
CA ILE A 109 7.74 -17.59 3.09
C ILE A 109 9.00 -18.07 3.81
N GLY A 110 9.26 -17.60 5.04
CA GLY A 110 10.50 -17.84 5.79
C GLY A 110 11.71 -17.11 5.19
N LEU A 111 12.89 -17.36 5.78
CA LEU A 111 14.17 -16.80 5.31
C LEU A 111 14.84 -17.66 4.24
N ASP A 112 14.62 -18.97 4.30
CA ASP A 112 15.30 -19.93 3.42
C ASP A 112 14.67 -19.94 2.02
N MET A 113 15.27 -19.20 1.10
CA MET A 113 14.88 -19.17 -0.31
C MET A 113 15.34 -20.42 -1.08
N GLY A 114 16.14 -21.30 -0.49
CA GLY A 114 16.49 -22.60 -1.06
C GLY A 114 15.28 -23.53 -1.25
N ARG A 115 14.21 -23.30 -0.49
CA ARG A 115 12.91 -23.99 -0.64
C ARG A 115 12.22 -23.73 -1.97
N PHE A 116 12.58 -22.65 -2.65
CA PHE A 116 12.02 -22.28 -3.95
C PHE A 116 13.12 -22.31 -5.02
N PRO A 117 12.99 -23.15 -6.06
CA PRO A 117 14.01 -23.24 -7.12
C PRO A 117 14.30 -21.91 -7.81
N SER A 118 13.29 -21.03 -7.90
CA SER A 118 13.46 -19.67 -8.45
C SER A 118 12.38 -18.72 -7.92
N ALA A 119 12.58 -17.42 -8.15
CA ALA A 119 11.56 -16.40 -7.87
C ALA A 119 10.22 -16.68 -8.59
N ALA A 120 10.27 -17.26 -9.79
CA ALA A 120 9.07 -17.64 -10.52
C ALA A 120 8.25 -18.74 -9.82
N HIS A 121 8.93 -19.71 -9.19
CA HIS A 121 8.26 -20.75 -8.38
C HIS A 121 7.60 -20.14 -7.14
N LEU A 122 8.27 -19.24 -6.44
CA LEU A 122 7.69 -18.50 -5.31
C LEU A 122 6.46 -17.70 -5.76
N CYS A 123 6.54 -16.96 -6.86
CA CYS A 123 5.41 -16.19 -7.39
C CYS A 123 4.23 -17.07 -7.81
N SER A 124 4.50 -18.25 -8.36
CA SER A 124 3.47 -19.24 -8.70
C SER A 124 2.80 -19.80 -7.46
N TRP A 125 3.59 -20.18 -6.45
CA TRP A 125 3.10 -20.65 -5.15
C TRP A 125 2.27 -19.59 -4.42
N ALA A 126 2.69 -18.33 -4.47
CA ALA A 126 1.95 -17.20 -3.91
C ALA A 126 0.64 -16.90 -4.67
N GLY A 127 0.47 -17.40 -5.88
CA GLY A 127 -0.71 -17.14 -6.72
C GLY A 127 -0.76 -15.74 -7.31
N VAL A 128 0.39 -15.06 -7.45
CA VAL A 128 0.50 -13.74 -8.08
C VAL A 128 0.88 -13.81 -9.56
N CYS A 129 1.15 -15.02 -10.09
CA CYS A 129 1.35 -15.23 -11.50
C CYS A 129 0.03 -15.23 -12.29
N PRO A 130 0.02 -14.71 -13.53
CA PRO A 130 -1.12 -14.86 -14.41
C PRO A 130 -1.33 -16.35 -14.74
N GLY A 131 -2.57 -16.83 -14.64
CA GLY A 131 -2.92 -18.17 -15.07
C GLY A 131 -2.74 -18.32 -16.58
N ASN A 132 -2.21 -19.47 -17.00
CA ASN A 132 -2.06 -19.81 -18.41
C ASN A 132 -3.34 -20.52 -18.87
N TYR A 133 -4.23 -19.79 -19.56
CA TYR A 133 -5.46 -20.35 -20.10
C TYR A 133 -5.45 -20.19 -21.61
N GLN A 134 -4.83 -21.17 -22.28
CA GLN A 134 -4.78 -21.20 -23.73
C GLN A 134 -5.29 -22.58 -24.20
N SER A 135 -6.27 -22.58 -25.08
CA SER A 135 -6.82 -23.79 -25.71
C SER A 135 -7.02 -23.53 -27.18
N ALA A 136 -6.58 -24.49 -28.04
CA ALA A 136 -6.71 -24.42 -29.49
C ALA A 136 -6.20 -23.09 -30.09
N GLY A 137 -5.03 -22.60 -29.64
CA GLY A 137 -4.45 -21.33 -30.12
C GLY A 137 -5.15 -20.06 -29.64
N ARG A 138 -6.28 -20.17 -28.94
CA ARG A 138 -7.01 -19.01 -28.41
C ARG A 138 -6.68 -18.78 -26.94
N ARG A 139 -6.14 -17.60 -26.63
CA ARG A 139 -5.87 -17.17 -25.25
C ARG A 139 -7.15 -16.69 -24.60
N LYS A 140 -7.69 -17.45 -23.65
CA LYS A 140 -8.82 -17.03 -22.82
C LYS A 140 -8.35 -16.17 -21.64
N HIS A 141 -9.26 -15.40 -21.04
CA HIS A 141 -8.98 -14.64 -19.83
C HIS A 141 -8.59 -15.58 -18.67
N GLY A 142 -7.29 -15.70 -18.40
CA GLY A 142 -6.79 -16.43 -17.25
C GLY A 142 -7.05 -15.63 -15.96
N LYS A 143 -7.72 -16.26 -14.99
CA LYS A 143 -7.63 -15.84 -13.58
C LYS A 143 -6.20 -16.15 -13.09
N THR A 144 -5.75 -15.47 -12.06
CA THR A 144 -4.50 -15.86 -11.38
C THR A 144 -4.63 -17.27 -10.81
N THR A 145 -3.50 -17.96 -10.70
CA THR A 145 -3.45 -19.28 -10.04
C THR A 145 -3.98 -19.19 -8.61
N LYS A 146 -4.56 -20.28 -8.11
CA LYS A 146 -4.81 -20.44 -6.68
C LYS A 146 -3.45 -20.56 -5.99
N GLY A 147 -3.25 -19.82 -4.91
CA GLY A 147 -1.99 -19.82 -4.17
C GLY A 147 -2.22 -19.46 -2.71
N ASN A 148 -1.17 -19.11 -1.99
CA ASN A 148 -1.27 -18.68 -0.62
C ASN A 148 -2.10 -17.37 -0.52
N LYS A 149 -3.26 -17.48 0.14
CA LYS A 149 -4.23 -16.38 0.23
C LYS A 149 -3.72 -15.24 1.10
N ALA A 150 -3.03 -15.54 2.19
CA ALA A 150 -2.50 -14.53 3.12
C ALA A 150 -1.41 -13.71 2.42
N LEU A 151 -0.41 -14.38 1.83
CA LEU A 151 0.68 -13.73 1.10
C LEU A 151 0.15 -12.90 -0.09
N LYS A 152 -0.78 -13.43 -0.87
CA LYS A 152 -1.38 -12.70 -1.99
C LYS A 152 -2.11 -11.45 -1.53
N THR A 153 -2.84 -11.54 -0.41
CA THR A 153 -3.58 -10.40 0.14
C THR A 153 -2.64 -9.29 0.58
N ILE A 154 -1.62 -9.62 1.38
CA ILE A 154 -0.67 -8.62 1.87
C ILE A 154 0.12 -7.98 0.72
N LEU A 155 0.63 -8.76 -0.23
CA LEU A 155 1.33 -8.24 -1.41
C LEU A 155 0.44 -7.32 -2.27
N THR A 156 -0.86 -7.64 -2.37
CA THR A 156 -1.83 -6.78 -3.08
C THR A 156 -2.04 -5.45 -2.34
N GLN A 157 -2.04 -5.46 -1.01
CA GLN A 157 -2.11 -4.24 -0.20
C GLN A 157 -0.84 -3.40 -0.34
N CYS A 158 0.34 -4.03 -0.26
CA CYS A 158 1.62 -3.37 -0.49
C CYS A 158 1.70 -2.73 -1.88
N ALA A 159 1.25 -3.45 -2.93
CA ALA A 159 1.21 -2.92 -4.28
C ALA A 159 0.25 -1.73 -4.44
N LYS A 160 -0.87 -1.71 -3.68
CA LYS A 160 -1.77 -0.55 -3.62
C LYS A 160 -1.14 0.63 -2.89
N SER A 161 -0.28 0.41 -1.92
CA SER A 161 0.50 1.46 -1.26
C SER A 161 1.61 1.97 -2.16
N ALA A 162 2.39 1.09 -2.78
CA ALA A 162 3.51 1.43 -3.67
C ALA A 162 3.11 2.35 -4.83
N LYS A 163 1.90 2.21 -5.38
CA LYS A 163 1.39 3.09 -6.45
C LYS A 163 1.23 4.56 -6.03
N THR A 164 1.34 4.90 -4.76
CA THR A 164 1.27 6.28 -4.25
C THR A 164 2.64 6.93 -4.14
N VAL A 165 3.72 6.15 -4.18
CA VAL A 165 5.10 6.61 -4.10
C VAL A 165 5.59 6.99 -5.50
N LYS A 166 5.35 8.24 -5.91
CA LYS A 166 5.53 8.74 -7.28
C LYS A 166 6.95 8.60 -7.83
N SER A 167 7.96 8.59 -6.96
CA SER A 167 9.37 8.45 -7.35
C SER A 167 9.80 7.01 -7.62
N SER A 168 8.98 6.01 -7.29
CA SER A 168 9.36 4.60 -7.34
C SER A 168 9.15 3.94 -8.71
N TYR A 169 9.96 2.92 -8.98
CA TYR A 169 9.76 2.00 -10.10
C TYR A 169 8.36 1.38 -10.11
N PHE A 170 7.83 1.00 -8.92
CA PHE A 170 6.52 0.36 -8.81
C PHE A 170 5.36 1.28 -9.19
N PHE A 171 5.48 2.58 -8.89
CA PHE A 171 4.54 3.57 -9.39
C PHE A 171 4.54 3.62 -10.92
N ALA A 172 5.73 3.73 -11.55
CA ALA A 172 5.85 3.77 -13.00
C ALA A 172 5.32 2.49 -13.66
N GLN A 173 5.63 1.33 -13.10
CA GLN A 173 5.10 0.04 -13.53
C GLN A 173 3.57 0.01 -13.46
N TYR A 174 3.01 0.44 -12.33
CA TYR A 174 1.55 0.49 -12.13
C TYR A 174 0.89 1.36 -13.18
N GLN A 175 1.35 2.61 -13.37
CA GLN A 175 0.80 3.55 -14.33
C GLN A 175 0.81 2.98 -15.76
N ARG A 176 1.96 2.45 -16.18
CA ARG A 176 2.14 1.86 -17.52
C ARG A 176 1.19 0.68 -17.78
N ILE A 177 0.99 -0.20 -16.79
CA ILE A 177 0.13 -1.37 -16.94
C ILE A 177 -1.34 -0.99 -16.80
N SER A 178 -1.69 -0.12 -15.85
CA SER A 178 -3.08 0.28 -15.59
C SER A 178 -3.74 0.96 -16.78
N ALA A 179 -3.00 1.80 -17.51
CA ALA A 179 -3.47 2.46 -18.71
C ALA A 179 -3.89 1.48 -19.82
N ARG A 180 -3.27 0.29 -19.92
CA ARG A 180 -3.52 -0.69 -21.00
C ARG A 180 -4.33 -1.90 -20.58
N ARG A 181 -4.22 -2.31 -19.33
CA ARG A 181 -4.75 -3.61 -18.83
C ARG A 181 -5.69 -3.48 -17.64
N GLY A 182 -5.88 -2.24 -17.14
CA GLY A 182 -6.74 -1.93 -16.01
C GLY A 182 -6.07 -2.11 -14.64
N LYS A 183 -6.68 -1.47 -13.63
CA LYS A 183 -6.12 -1.30 -12.26
C LYS A 183 -5.80 -2.62 -11.55
N ASN A 184 -6.68 -3.62 -11.63
CA ASN A 184 -6.52 -4.88 -10.91
C ASN A 184 -5.31 -5.68 -11.44
N ARG A 185 -5.12 -5.71 -12.77
CA ARG A 185 -3.97 -6.39 -13.38
C ARG A 185 -2.67 -5.66 -13.08
N ALA A 186 -2.69 -4.32 -13.07
CA ALA A 186 -1.54 -3.51 -12.69
C ALA A 186 -1.11 -3.79 -11.25
N THR A 187 -2.07 -3.82 -10.31
CA THR A 187 -1.79 -4.15 -8.91
C THR A 187 -1.14 -5.52 -8.75
N LEU A 188 -1.66 -6.55 -9.44
CA LEU A 188 -1.06 -7.89 -9.37
C LEU A 188 0.30 -7.97 -10.04
N ALA A 189 0.55 -7.22 -11.12
CA ALA A 189 1.87 -7.17 -11.74
C ALA A 189 2.90 -6.50 -10.83
N VAL A 190 2.52 -5.45 -10.10
CA VAL A 190 3.38 -4.83 -9.08
C VAL A 190 3.63 -5.80 -7.93
N ALA A 191 2.60 -6.46 -7.39
CA ALA A 191 2.73 -7.48 -6.35
C ALA A 191 3.69 -8.61 -6.76
N HIS A 192 3.60 -9.07 -8.01
CA HIS A 192 4.53 -10.05 -8.58
C HIS A 192 5.98 -9.53 -8.60
N SER A 193 6.20 -8.30 -9.06
CA SER A 193 7.54 -7.70 -9.10
C SER A 193 8.11 -7.46 -7.70
N MET A 194 7.29 -7.07 -6.74
CA MET A 194 7.68 -6.95 -5.33
C MET A 194 8.14 -8.28 -4.76
N LEU A 195 7.41 -9.36 -5.03
CA LEU A 195 7.79 -10.69 -4.54
C LEU A 195 9.09 -11.20 -5.17
N ILE A 196 9.36 -10.87 -6.44
CA ILE A 196 10.65 -11.16 -7.07
C ILE A 196 11.78 -10.40 -6.36
N ALA A 197 11.58 -9.11 -6.06
CA ALA A 197 12.56 -8.31 -5.33
C ALA A 197 12.84 -8.91 -3.95
N ILE A 198 11.81 -9.26 -3.19
CA ILE A 198 11.91 -9.92 -1.88
C ILE A 198 12.72 -11.22 -1.99
N TYR A 199 12.41 -12.07 -2.98
CA TYR A 199 13.16 -13.31 -3.19
C TYR A 199 14.66 -13.06 -3.38
N HIS A 200 15.05 -12.08 -4.19
CA HIS A 200 16.46 -11.77 -4.42
C HIS A 200 17.13 -11.11 -3.23
N ILE A 201 16.44 -10.24 -2.50
CA ILE A 201 16.93 -9.64 -1.24
C ILE A 201 17.26 -10.74 -0.24
N LEU A 202 16.32 -11.65 0.01
CA LEU A 202 16.51 -12.73 0.98
C LEU A 202 17.56 -13.75 0.53
N LYS A 203 17.58 -14.12 -0.76
CA LYS A 203 18.51 -15.11 -1.31
C LYS A 203 19.94 -14.60 -1.32
N ASN A 204 20.14 -13.37 -1.75
CA ASN A 204 21.46 -12.78 -1.98
C ASN A 204 21.95 -11.93 -0.81
N LYS A 205 21.08 -11.67 0.20
CA LYS A 205 21.35 -10.77 1.34
C LYS A 205 21.80 -9.37 0.86
N THR A 206 21.13 -8.84 -0.16
CA THR A 206 21.41 -7.52 -0.74
C THR A 206 20.35 -6.53 -0.34
N ALA A 207 20.72 -5.24 -0.22
CA ALA A 207 19.76 -4.16 -0.02
C ALA A 207 18.86 -3.98 -1.24
N PHE A 208 17.68 -3.40 -1.04
CA PHE A 208 16.79 -3.01 -2.12
C PHE A 208 17.37 -1.82 -2.88
N HIS A 209 17.31 -1.87 -4.20
CA HIS A 209 17.67 -0.75 -5.07
C HIS A 209 16.48 -0.38 -5.94
N ASP A 210 15.89 0.80 -5.73
CA ASP A 210 14.79 1.29 -6.57
C ASP A 210 15.34 1.79 -7.90
N LEU A 211 14.80 1.25 -8.99
CA LEU A 211 15.18 1.65 -10.35
C LEU A 211 14.63 3.03 -10.75
N GLY A 212 13.79 3.62 -9.91
CA GLY A 212 13.19 4.94 -10.13
C GLY A 212 11.99 4.97 -11.07
N SER A 213 11.28 6.08 -11.04
CA SER A 213 10.08 6.29 -11.85
C SER A 213 10.35 6.48 -13.36
N ASP A 214 11.55 6.86 -13.71
CA ASP A 214 12.01 7.10 -15.08
C ASP A 214 12.61 5.86 -15.77
N TYR A 215 12.71 4.73 -15.05
CA TYR A 215 13.28 3.48 -15.58
C TYR A 215 12.76 3.10 -16.98
N TYR A 216 11.43 3.16 -17.16
CA TYR A 216 10.84 2.81 -18.46
C TYR A 216 11.09 3.86 -19.55
N ASP A 217 11.39 5.07 -19.18
CA ASP A 217 11.68 6.15 -20.10
C ASP A 217 13.13 6.13 -20.53
N SER A 218 14.05 5.88 -19.59
CA SER A 218 15.50 5.72 -19.86
C SER A 218 15.76 4.44 -20.68
N PHE A 219 15.19 3.30 -20.27
CA PHE A 219 15.42 2.00 -20.92
C PHE A 219 15.02 1.95 -22.41
N ASN A 220 14.08 2.76 -22.87
CA ASN A 220 13.63 2.79 -24.26
C ASN A 220 13.71 4.19 -24.88
N ARG A 221 14.53 5.08 -24.32
CA ARG A 221 14.58 6.49 -24.71
C ARG A 221 14.77 6.67 -26.22
N ASP A 222 15.83 6.09 -26.78
CA ASP A 222 16.18 6.26 -28.18
C ASP A 222 15.13 5.66 -29.11
N ARG A 223 14.58 4.50 -28.76
CA ARG A 223 13.49 3.88 -29.51
C ARG A 223 12.22 4.74 -29.51
N LYS A 224 11.90 5.38 -28.37
CA LYS A 224 10.78 6.32 -28.26
C LYS A 224 11.02 7.58 -29.08
N ILE A 225 12.21 8.19 -28.95
CA ILE A 225 12.61 9.36 -29.72
C ILE A 225 12.45 9.08 -31.21
N ASN A 226 13.04 7.99 -31.69
CA ASN A 226 12.96 7.61 -33.10
C ASN A 226 11.51 7.34 -33.56
N SER A 227 10.68 6.75 -32.72
CA SER A 227 9.24 6.54 -33.01
C SER A 227 8.49 7.87 -33.11
N TYR A 228 8.76 8.82 -32.22
CA TYR A 228 8.13 10.14 -32.27
C TYR A 228 8.62 10.96 -33.46
N LEU A 229 9.91 10.95 -33.77
CA LEU A 229 10.47 11.61 -34.95
C LEU A 229 9.85 11.06 -36.25
N LYS A 230 9.69 9.72 -36.34
CA LYS A 230 9.04 9.09 -37.49
C LYS A 230 7.57 9.56 -37.64
N ARG A 231 6.85 9.70 -36.52
CA ARG A 231 5.46 10.20 -36.54
C ARG A 231 5.39 11.67 -36.89
N LEU A 232 6.28 12.49 -36.38
CA LEU A 232 6.35 13.93 -36.68
C LEU A 232 6.65 14.14 -38.17
N LYS A 233 7.61 13.41 -38.73
CA LYS A 233 7.89 13.43 -40.19
C LYS A 233 6.70 13.01 -41.02
N ALA A 234 5.94 12.00 -40.60
CA ALA A 234 4.73 11.56 -41.30
C ALA A 234 3.61 12.62 -41.28
N LEU A 235 3.63 13.53 -40.29
CA LEU A 235 2.72 14.69 -40.19
C LEU A 235 3.25 15.96 -40.91
N GLY A 236 4.38 15.84 -41.63
CA GLY A 236 4.99 16.97 -42.35
C GLY A 236 5.84 17.90 -41.49
N TRP A 237 6.15 17.51 -40.25
CA TRP A 237 7.04 18.29 -39.40
C TRP A 237 8.47 17.75 -39.50
N GLU A 238 9.41 18.59 -39.89
CA GLU A 238 10.84 18.29 -39.85
C GLU A 238 11.48 19.05 -38.68
N PRO A 239 12.31 18.39 -37.85
CA PRO A 239 13.04 19.10 -36.81
C PRO A 239 14.08 20.00 -37.48
N ASP A 240 13.98 21.31 -37.30
CA ASP A 240 15.08 22.22 -37.55
C ASP A 240 16.33 21.68 -36.80
N ALA A 241 17.46 21.66 -37.48
CA ALA A 241 18.68 21.10 -36.96
C ALA A 241 18.94 21.70 -35.56
N ILE A 242 18.82 20.86 -34.51
CA ILE A 242 19.15 21.26 -33.13
C ILE A 242 20.64 21.65 -33.17
N PRO A 243 21.00 22.93 -32.90
CA PRO A 243 22.41 23.29 -32.84
C PRO A 243 23.05 22.40 -31.78
N SER A 244 24.10 21.67 -32.15
CA SER A 244 24.94 20.90 -31.24
C SER A 244 25.48 21.87 -30.20
N SER A 245 24.93 21.80 -28.98
CA SER A 245 25.54 22.53 -27.86
C SER A 245 26.92 21.96 -27.60
N ALA A 246 27.90 22.82 -27.76
CA ALA A 246 29.29 22.60 -27.42
C ALA A 246 29.49 22.30 -25.93
#